data_8756c54117234a15c7e801850b41a059
#
_entry.id   8756c54117234a15c7e801850b41a059
#
_cell.length_a   1.000
_cell.length_b   1.000
_cell.length_c   1.000
_cell.angle_alpha   90.00
_cell.angle_beta   90.00
_cell.angle_gamma   90.00
#
_symmetry.space_group_name_H-M   'P 1'
#
loop_
_entity.id
_entity.type
_entity.pdbx_description
1 polymer ?
#
loop_
_entity_poly.entity_id
_entity_poly.type
_entity_poly.pdbx_seq_one_letter_code
_entity_poly.pdbx_strand_id
1 'polypeptide(L)'
;MHLISVFRRSAIYIILIFTALGLSAYAQKPRPELLLYCGITMVRPMTEIAQSFENRENVKVSIAQGGSEDLFQSAKKSGAGDWYLPGEPSYYQKHVKEGLFDERTTVGHNQMALMVQKCNPKGVKPDVRELLRKDLTAIIGNAESGSVGQEAKRILDEAGIYPKVVKASAFLAPDSRSLVNAMKKGEADITLNWRAVGFFQDNASKLDVIDLDAKVAKPQALLLIQLKTSKHPDLAKRFMTYASGDEGQAVFRKHGFLDSKKMSR
;
A
#
# COMPACT_ATOMS: atom_id res chain seq x y z
N MET A 1 -27.07 -62.62 -44.03
CA MET A 1 -27.03 -61.17 -44.05
C MET A 1 -27.62 -60.50 -42.78
N HIS A 2 -27.72 -61.19 -41.63
CA HIS A 2 -28.30 -60.64 -40.37
C HIS A 2 -27.34 -60.44 -39.20
N LEU A 3 -26.07 -60.92 -39.28
CA LEU A 3 -25.13 -60.79 -38.17
C LEU A 3 -24.34 -59.43 -38.13
N ILE A 4 -24.26 -58.73 -39.25
CA ILE A 4 -23.48 -57.47 -39.34
C ILE A 4 -24.24 -56.25 -38.78
N SER A 5 -25.56 -56.28 -38.69
CA SER A 5 -26.36 -55.16 -38.20
C SER A 5 -26.40 -55.02 -36.66
N VAL A 6 -26.19 -56.11 -35.93
CA VAL A 6 -26.23 -56.12 -34.45
C VAL A 6 -24.93 -55.51 -33.86
N PHE A 7 -23.79 -55.78 -34.48
CA PHE A 7 -22.50 -55.23 -34.00
C PHE A 7 -22.37 -53.69 -34.20
N ARG A 8 -23.03 -53.14 -35.24
CA ARG A 8 -23.00 -51.68 -35.48
C ARG A 8 -23.81 -50.88 -34.49
N ARG A 9 -24.89 -51.44 -33.96
CA ARG A 9 -25.76 -50.73 -32.97
C ARG A 9 -25.15 -50.73 -31.58
N SER A 10 -24.46 -51.79 -31.16
CA SER A 10 -23.80 -51.86 -29.86
C SER A 10 -22.55 -50.96 -29.78
N ALA A 11 -21.79 -50.77 -30.86
CA ALA A 11 -20.64 -49.86 -30.87
C ALA A 11 -21.04 -48.40 -30.74
N ILE A 12 -22.20 -48.01 -31.30
CA ILE A 12 -22.69 -46.60 -31.20
C ILE A 12 -23.16 -46.27 -29.78
N TYR A 13 -23.76 -47.22 -29.07
CA TYR A 13 -24.19 -46.98 -27.66
C TYR A 13 -22.99 -46.91 -26.68
N ILE A 14 -21.91 -47.63 -26.91
CA ILE A 14 -20.69 -47.57 -26.06
C ILE A 14 -19.97 -46.24 -26.26
N ILE A 15 -19.91 -45.69 -27.47
CA ILE A 15 -19.29 -44.38 -27.75
C ILE A 15 -20.09 -43.25 -27.14
N LEU A 16 -21.45 -43.33 -27.14
CA LEU A 16 -22.30 -42.31 -26.52
C LEU A 16 -22.23 -42.29 -24.98
N ILE A 17 -21.97 -43.43 -24.33
CA ILE A 17 -21.78 -43.48 -22.86
C ILE A 17 -20.38 -42.94 -22.45
N PHE A 18 -19.36 -43.12 -23.26
CA PHE A 18 -18.02 -42.55 -22.97
C PHE A 18 -17.94 -41.03 -23.18
N THR A 19 -18.75 -40.48 -24.09
CA THR A 19 -18.82 -38.99 -24.26
C THR A 19 -19.64 -38.30 -23.19
N ALA A 20 -20.58 -38.98 -22.52
CA ALA A 20 -21.36 -38.41 -21.41
C ALA A 20 -20.57 -38.36 -20.06
N LEU A 21 -19.56 -39.19 -19.91
CA LEU A 21 -18.70 -39.22 -18.70
C LEU A 21 -17.52 -38.23 -18.77
N GLY A 22 -17.21 -37.66 -19.93
CA GLY A 22 -16.08 -36.75 -20.14
C GLY A 22 -16.37 -35.26 -19.97
N LEU A 23 -17.60 -34.84 -19.74
CA LEU A 23 -18.03 -33.43 -19.68
C LEU A 23 -18.51 -32.99 -18.29
N SER A 24 -18.07 -33.64 -17.21
CA SER A 24 -18.01 -32.96 -15.92
C SER A 24 -16.84 -31.97 -15.97
N ALA A 25 -16.97 -30.93 -16.79
CA ALA A 25 -16.16 -29.74 -16.64
C ALA A 25 -16.36 -29.32 -15.18
N TYR A 26 -15.34 -29.51 -14.36
CA TYR A 26 -15.26 -28.91 -13.05
C TYR A 26 -15.44 -27.40 -13.28
N ALA A 27 -16.64 -26.91 -13.20
CA ALA A 27 -16.91 -25.49 -13.05
C ALA A 27 -16.24 -25.10 -11.74
N GLN A 28 -14.98 -24.68 -11.84
CA GLN A 28 -14.23 -24.14 -10.70
C GLN A 28 -15.10 -23.02 -10.14
N LYS A 29 -15.58 -23.19 -8.91
CA LYS A 29 -16.34 -22.13 -8.23
C LYS A 29 -15.55 -20.83 -8.42
N PRO A 30 -16.17 -19.76 -8.88
CA PRO A 30 -15.47 -18.49 -9.03
C PRO A 30 -14.81 -18.15 -7.71
N ARG A 31 -13.52 -17.84 -7.76
CA ARG A 31 -12.76 -17.47 -6.57
C ARG A 31 -13.35 -16.20 -6.00
N PRO A 32 -13.54 -16.08 -4.67
CA PRO A 32 -13.93 -14.83 -4.07
C PRO A 32 -12.97 -13.71 -4.47
N GLU A 33 -13.50 -12.57 -4.90
CA GLU A 33 -12.71 -11.39 -5.22
C GLU A 33 -12.83 -10.39 -4.08
N LEU A 34 -11.68 -9.94 -3.60
CA LEU A 34 -11.53 -9.00 -2.49
C LEU A 34 -10.84 -7.74 -2.99
N LEU A 35 -11.18 -6.58 -2.44
CA LEU A 35 -10.64 -5.29 -2.86
C LEU A 35 -10.03 -4.52 -1.70
N LEU A 36 -8.75 -4.17 -1.85
CA LEU A 36 -8.00 -3.32 -0.93
C LEU A 36 -7.80 -1.93 -1.53
N TYR A 37 -8.26 -0.90 -0.85
CA TYR A 37 -7.89 0.50 -1.09
C TYR A 37 -6.61 0.81 -0.33
N CYS A 38 -5.48 0.88 -1.02
CA CYS A 38 -4.14 0.91 -0.46
C CYS A 38 -3.42 2.23 -0.76
N GLY A 39 -3.01 2.94 0.27
CA GLY A 39 -2.12 4.09 0.14
C GLY A 39 -0.83 3.72 -0.60
N ILE A 40 -0.40 4.59 -1.49
CA ILE A 40 0.60 4.29 -2.53
C ILE A 40 1.93 3.73 -1.99
N THR A 41 2.32 4.13 -0.78
CA THR A 41 3.57 3.69 -0.13
C THR A 41 3.55 2.21 0.25
N MET A 42 2.37 1.66 0.61
CA MET A 42 2.22 0.28 1.08
C MET A 42 1.89 -0.71 -0.03
N VAL A 43 1.74 -0.26 -1.28
CA VAL A 43 1.35 -1.15 -2.39
C VAL A 43 2.30 -2.31 -2.57
N ARG A 44 3.63 -2.09 -2.48
CA ARG A 44 4.62 -3.16 -2.68
C ARG A 44 4.52 -4.27 -1.62
N PRO A 45 4.59 -3.99 -0.30
CA PRO A 45 4.43 -5.03 0.71
C PRO A 45 3.04 -5.68 0.63
N MET A 46 1.97 -4.90 0.40
CA MET A 46 0.63 -5.45 0.32
C MET A 46 0.41 -6.35 -0.90
N THR A 47 1.07 -6.08 -2.03
CA THR A 47 1.05 -6.97 -3.20
C THR A 47 1.68 -8.33 -2.87
N GLU A 48 2.84 -8.35 -2.18
CA GLU A 48 3.51 -9.59 -1.77
C GLU A 48 2.65 -10.37 -0.76
N ILE A 49 2.05 -9.69 0.21
CA ILE A 49 1.13 -10.28 1.19
C ILE A 49 -0.12 -10.83 0.51
N ALA A 50 -0.72 -10.07 -0.42
CA ALA A 50 -1.90 -10.48 -1.17
C ALA A 50 -1.63 -11.75 -1.99
N GLN A 51 -0.53 -11.82 -2.73
CA GLN A 51 -0.14 -13.01 -3.50
C GLN A 51 -0.01 -14.26 -2.62
N SER A 52 0.62 -14.12 -1.45
CA SER A 52 0.76 -15.23 -0.50
C SER A 52 -0.59 -15.68 0.06
N PHE A 53 -1.47 -14.74 0.37
CA PHE A 53 -2.81 -15.02 0.85
C PHE A 53 -3.73 -15.65 -0.22
N GLU A 54 -3.65 -15.18 -1.46
CA GLU A 54 -4.38 -15.75 -2.61
C GLU A 54 -4.09 -17.25 -2.79
N ASN A 55 -2.81 -17.62 -2.64
CA ASN A 55 -2.38 -19.02 -2.75
C ASN A 55 -2.89 -19.89 -1.59
N ARG A 56 -3.04 -19.32 -0.38
CA ARG A 56 -3.49 -20.04 0.82
C ARG A 56 -5.01 -20.24 0.85
N GLU A 57 -5.76 -19.21 0.46
CA GLU A 57 -7.21 -19.16 0.64
C GLU A 57 -7.99 -19.39 -0.66
N ASN A 58 -7.29 -19.58 -1.79
CA ASN A 58 -7.89 -19.71 -3.13
C ASN A 58 -8.83 -18.55 -3.46
N VAL A 59 -8.38 -17.33 -3.22
CA VAL A 59 -9.09 -16.07 -3.47
C VAL A 59 -8.32 -15.20 -4.47
N LYS A 60 -8.89 -14.06 -4.88
CA LYS A 60 -8.20 -13.01 -5.61
C LYS A 60 -8.27 -11.71 -4.81
N VAL A 61 -7.15 -11.01 -4.68
CA VAL A 61 -7.06 -9.71 -4.01
C VAL A 61 -6.65 -8.64 -5.01
N SER A 62 -7.55 -7.74 -5.31
CA SER A 62 -7.29 -6.57 -6.15
C SER A 62 -6.88 -5.38 -5.28
N ILE A 63 -5.93 -4.57 -5.77
CA ILE A 63 -5.43 -3.40 -5.04
C ILE A 63 -5.71 -2.14 -5.85
N ALA A 64 -6.61 -1.29 -5.34
CA ALA A 64 -6.77 0.09 -5.79
C ALA A 64 -5.75 0.96 -5.03
N GLN A 65 -4.93 1.72 -5.76
CA GLN A 65 -3.83 2.50 -5.18
C GLN A 65 -4.02 4.01 -5.41
N GLY A 66 -3.60 4.83 -4.44
CA GLY A 66 -3.73 6.28 -4.57
C GLY A 66 -3.39 7.04 -3.30
N GLY A 67 -3.77 8.31 -3.27
CA GLY A 67 -3.77 9.14 -2.06
C GLY A 67 -4.83 8.65 -1.05
N SER A 68 -4.53 8.81 0.23
CA SER A 68 -5.42 8.27 1.28
C SER A 68 -6.83 8.84 1.21
N GLU A 69 -6.98 10.16 1.02
CA GLU A 69 -8.30 10.80 0.94
C GLU A 69 -9.09 10.31 -0.28
N ASP A 70 -8.46 10.29 -1.47
CA ASP A 70 -9.11 9.87 -2.72
C ASP A 70 -9.59 8.42 -2.65
N LEU A 71 -8.78 7.55 -2.01
CA LEU A 71 -9.14 6.15 -1.79
C LEU A 71 -10.33 6.00 -0.84
N PHE A 72 -10.39 6.80 0.23
CA PHE A 72 -11.54 6.80 1.13
C PHE A 72 -12.80 7.24 0.41
N GLN A 73 -12.75 8.34 -0.34
CA GLN A 73 -13.89 8.83 -1.12
C GLN A 73 -14.32 7.81 -2.20
N SER A 74 -13.37 7.11 -2.82
CA SER A 74 -13.66 6.04 -3.78
C SER A 74 -14.37 4.86 -3.12
N ALA A 75 -13.90 4.39 -1.95
CA ALA A 75 -14.54 3.33 -1.19
C ALA A 75 -15.98 3.72 -0.79
N LYS A 76 -16.14 4.93 -0.27
CA LYS A 76 -17.45 5.46 0.13
C LYS A 76 -18.42 5.57 -1.06
N LYS A 77 -17.97 6.13 -2.19
CA LYS A 77 -18.80 6.33 -3.39
C LYS A 77 -19.18 5.02 -4.07
N SER A 78 -18.25 4.06 -4.13
CA SER A 78 -18.52 2.76 -4.75
C SER A 78 -19.43 1.87 -3.90
N GLY A 79 -19.46 2.06 -2.59
CA GLY A 79 -20.15 1.16 -1.66
C GLY A 79 -19.61 -0.28 -1.70
N ALA A 80 -18.34 -0.45 -2.10
CA ALA A 80 -17.68 -1.74 -2.28
C ALA A 80 -16.27 -1.72 -1.73
N GLY A 81 -15.68 -2.91 -1.53
CA GLY A 81 -14.34 -3.10 -1.01
C GLY A 81 -14.32 -3.74 0.36
N ASP A 82 -13.19 -4.34 0.69
CA ASP A 82 -13.01 -5.15 1.89
C ASP A 82 -12.10 -4.45 2.90
N TRP A 83 -11.11 -3.68 2.42
CA TRP A 83 -10.17 -2.99 3.30
C TRP A 83 -9.78 -1.61 2.79
N TYR A 84 -9.42 -0.78 3.76
CA TYR A 84 -8.79 0.51 3.55
C TYR A 84 -7.50 0.60 4.36
N LEU A 85 -6.39 0.96 3.72
CA LEU A 85 -5.08 1.12 4.32
C LEU A 85 -4.53 2.51 3.98
N PRO A 86 -4.82 3.53 4.79
CA PRO A 86 -4.27 4.88 4.62
C PRO A 86 -2.78 4.95 4.99
N GLY A 87 -2.09 5.99 4.53
CA GLY A 87 -0.67 6.22 4.81
C GLY A 87 -0.36 6.62 6.25
N GLU A 88 -1.36 7.01 7.05
CA GLU A 88 -1.21 7.40 8.45
C GLU A 88 -2.55 7.34 9.21
N PRO A 89 -2.54 7.29 10.58
CA PRO A 89 -3.73 6.95 11.34
C PRO A 89 -4.78 8.06 11.46
N SER A 90 -4.48 9.33 11.13
CA SER A 90 -5.45 10.44 11.25
C SER A 90 -6.65 10.26 10.31
N TYR A 91 -6.46 9.57 9.17
CA TYR A 91 -7.56 9.25 8.27
C TYR A 91 -8.62 8.35 8.91
N TYR A 92 -8.22 7.41 9.78
CA TYR A 92 -9.19 6.65 10.56
C TYR A 92 -10.00 7.58 11.48
N GLN A 93 -9.31 8.45 12.22
CA GLN A 93 -9.95 9.37 13.16
C GLN A 93 -10.89 10.35 12.44
N LYS A 94 -10.47 10.86 11.28
CA LYS A 94 -11.25 11.78 10.45
C LYS A 94 -12.57 11.17 9.98
N HIS A 95 -12.56 9.91 9.59
CA HIS A 95 -13.67 9.27 8.87
C HIS A 95 -14.44 8.21 9.69
N VAL A 96 -14.00 7.87 10.91
CA VAL A 96 -14.64 6.82 11.72
C VAL A 96 -16.13 7.07 11.98
N LYS A 97 -16.54 8.33 12.11
CA LYS A 97 -17.92 8.72 12.34
C LYS A 97 -18.83 8.57 11.12
N GLU A 98 -18.25 8.36 9.93
CA GLU A 98 -19.00 8.14 8.69
C GLU A 98 -19.56 6.72 8.56
N GLY A 99 -19.22 5.83 9.49
CA GLY A 99 -19.85 4.52 9.65
C GLY A 99 -19.40 3.44 8.67
N LEU A 100 -18.40 3.71 7.80
CA LEU A 100 -17.90 2.76 6.80
C LEU A 100 -16.94 1.70 7.40
N PHE A 101 -16.28 2.03 8.51
CA PHE A 101 -15.25 1.20 9.12
C PHE A 101 -15.82 0.16 10.09
N ASP A 102 -15.21 -1.02 10.11
CA ASP A 102 -15.44 -2.10 11.05
C ASP A 102 -14.20 -2.31 11.93
N GLU A 103 -13.60 -3.49 11.95
CA GLU A 103 -12.38 -3.79 12.70
C GLU A 103 -11.14 -3.16 12.07
N ARG A 104 -10.06 -3.01 12.86
CA ARG A 104 -8.76 -2.57 12.37
C ARG A 104 -7.62 -3.30 13.06
N THR A 105 -6.48 -3.41 12.37
CA THR A 105 -5.23 -3.94 12.93
C THR A 105 -4.04 -3.12 12.46
N THR A 106 -2.93 -3.15 13.20
CA THR A 106 -1.67 -2.49 12.78
C THR A 106 -0.83 -3.48 12.00
N VAL A 107 -0.48 -3.15 10.75
CA VAL A 107 0.34 -4.00 9.87
C VAL A 107 1.81 -3.58 9.81
N GLY A 108 2.17 -2.45 10.37
CA GLY A 108 3.53 -1.93 10.43
C GLY A 108 3.55 -0.48 10.90
N HIS A 109 4.74 0.13 10.85
CA HIS A 109 4.91 1.55 11.12
C HIS A 109 5.78 2.19 10.03
N ASN A 110 5.53 3.46 9.75
CA ASN A 110 6.38 4.27 8.90
C ASN A 110 6.68 5.59 9.60
N GLN A 111 7.76 6.28 9.20
CA GLN A 111 8.04 7.62 9.68
C GLN A 111 8.53 8.49 8.53
N MET A 112 8.51 9.80 8.71
CA MET A 112 9.08 10.70 7.75
C MET A 112 10.60 10.74 7.90
N ALA A 113 11.29 10.90 6.75
CA ALA A 113 12.73 11.06 6.68
C ALA A 113 13.08 12.07 5.58
N LEU A 114 14.22 12.68 5.63
CA LEU A 114 14.77 13.39 4.49
C LEU A 114 15.29 12.39 3.46
N MET A 115 15.05 12.67 2.19
CA MET A 115 15.67 11.94 1.09
C MET A 115 16.50 12.89 0.26
N VAL A 116 17.67 12.42 -0.13
CA VAL A 116 18.67 13.17 -0.89
C VAL A 116 19.20 12.34 -2.04
N GLN A 117 19.92 12.94 -2.95
CA GLN A 117 20.64 12.24 -4.01
C GLN A 117 21.66 11.25 -3.40
N LYS A 118 21.94 10.16 -4.11
CA LYS A 118 22.86 9.11 -3.66
C LYS A 118 24.21 9.67 -3.22
N CYS A 119 24.74 9.13 -2.13
CA CYS A 119 25.98 9.57 -1.46
C CYS A 119 25.87 10.96 -0.80
N ASN A 120 24.67 11.55 -0.69
CA ASN A 120 24.44 12.85 -0.03
C ASN A 120 25.47 13.93 -0.45
N PRO A 121 25.61 14.26 -1.74
CA PRO A 121 26.70 15.11 -2.26
C PRO A 121 26.68 16.54 -1.71
N LYS A 122 25.54 16.98 -1.20
CA LYS A 122 25.35 18.31 -0.60
C LYS A 122 25.52 18.33 0.92
N GLY A 123 25.88 17.22 1.56
CA GLY A 123 26.13 17.11 2.99
C GLY A 123 24.91 17.50 3.86
N VAL A 124 23.70 17.11 3.44
CA VAL A 124 22.46 17.37 4.19
C VAL A 124 22.50 16.68 5.55
N LYS A 125 22.12 17.40 6.60
CA LYS A 125 22.07 16.91 7.98
C LYS A 125 20.66 16.41 8.35
N PRO A 126 20.49 15.63 9.45
CA PRO A 126 19.19 15.15 9.92
C PRO A 126 18.36 16.26 10.62
N ASP A 127 18.15 17.35 9.92
CA ASP A 127 17.34 18.51 10.39
C ASP A 127 16.39 18.96 9.28
N VAL A 128 15.11 19.09 9.59
CA VAL A 128 14.09 19.57 8.63
C VAL A 128 14.35 20.97 8.12
N ARG A 129 15.18 21.78 8.81
CA ARG A 129 15.61 23.11 8.36
C ARG A 129 16.49 23.09 7.14
N GLU A 130 17.11 21.95 6.81
CA GLU A 130 17.86 21.74 5.57
C GLU A 130 16.98 22.00 4.30
N LEU A 131 15.65 21.85 4.41
CA LEU A 131 14.69 22.20 3.35
C LEU A 131 14.68 23.72 3.02
N LEU A 132 15.27 24.55 3.85
CA LEU A 132 15.38 26.01 3.64
C LEU A 132 16.74 26.44 3.11
N ARG A 133 17.67 25.52 2.88
CA ARG A 133 19.00 25.84 2.34
C ARG A 133 18.87 26.38 0.91
N LYS A 134 19.50 27.51 0.65
CA LYS A 134 19.43 28.22 -0.64
C LYS A 134 20.18 27.51 -1.79
N ASP A 135 21.13 26.65 -1.42
CA ASP A 135 21.92 25.84 -2.38
C ASP A 135 21.27 24.49 -2.71
N LEU A 136 20.05 24.23 -2.18
CA LEU A 136 19.26 23.02 -2.41
C LEU A 136 17.94 23.36 -3.10
N THR A 137 17.59 22.56 -4.10
CA THR A 137 16.23 22.52 -4.65
C THR A 137 15.39 21.57 -3.80
N ALA A 138 14.51 22.15 -2.97
CA ALA A 138 13.60 21.39 -2.12
C ALA A 138 12.24 21.17 -2.77
N ILE A 139 11.64 20.00 -2.53
CA ILE A 139 10.23 19.69 -2.84
C ILE A 139 9.58 19.00 -1.65
N ILE A 140 8.29 19.21 -1.44
CA ILE A 140 7.51 18.53 -0.39
C ILE A 140 6.16 18.04 -0.91
N GLY A 141 5.48 17.19 -0.15
CA GLY A 141 4.12 16.76 -0.43
C GLY A 141 3.11 17.89 -0.25
N ASN A 142 2.07 17.91 -1.11
CA ASN A 142 0.93 18.79 -0.92
C ASN A 142 0.03 18.26 0.20
N ALA A 143 -0.21 19.07 1.23
CA ALA A 143 -1.02 18.70 2.39
C ALA A 143 -2.49 18.43 2.07
N GLU A 144 -3.00 18.97 0.94
CA GLU A 144 -4.40 18.77 0.53
C GLU A 144 -4.62 17.45 -0.21
N SER A 145 -3.55 16.82 -0.76
CA SER A 145 -3.70 15.66 -1.63
C SER A 145 -3.39 14.30 -0.98
N GLY A 146 -2.59 14.25 0.08
CA GLY A 146 -2.26 12.94 0.66
C GLY A 146 -1.47 12.97 1.96
N SER A 147 -1.29 11.78 2.55
CA SER A 147 -0.69 11.61 3.88
C SER A 147 0.76 12.14 3.98
N VAL A 148 1.54 12.05 2.91
CA VAL A 148 2.93 12.56 2.91
C VAL A 148 2.96 14.07 3.10
N GLY A 149 2.04 14.79 2.47
CA GLY A 149 1.93 16.24 2.60
C GLY A 149 1.37 16.65 3.96
N GLN A 150 0.37 15.95 4.47
CA GLN A 150 -0.21 16.21 5.79
C GLN A 150 0.81 16.00 6.91
N GLU A 151 1.54 14.90 6.89
CA GLU A 151 2.56 14.63 7.90
C GLU A 151 3.77 15.56 7.76
N ALA A 152 4.18 15.91 6.53
CA ALA A 152 5.21 16.94 6.32
C ALA A 152 4.77 18.28 6.91
N LYS A 153 3.50 18.69 6.66
CA LYS A 153 2.93 19.91 7.25
C LYS A 153 2.97 19.88 8.78
N ARG A 154 2.52 18.78 9.40
CA ARG A 154 2.54 18.64 10.87
C ARG A 154 3.96 18.82 11.45
N ILE A 155 4.95 18.14 10.88
CA ILE A 155 6.35 18.21 11.34
C ILE A 155 6.91 19.63 11.15
N LEU A 156 6.65 20.24 10.01
CA LEU A 156 7.18 21.57 9.69
C LEU A 156 6.45 22.69 10.43
N ASP A 157 5.17 22.51 10.78
CA ASP A 157 4.44 23.40 11.67
C ASP A 157 4.97 23.33 13.12
N GLU A 158 5.24 22.13 13.64
CA GLU A 158 5.87 21.96 14.95
C GLU A 158 7.27 22.60 15.00
N ALA A 159 8.00 22.61 13.88
CA ALA A 159 9.28 23.30 13.73
C ALA A 159 9.14 24.83 13.48
N GLY A 160 7.91 25.34 13.27
CA GLY A 160 7.62 26.75 12.97
C GLY A 160 8.09 27.22 11.60
N ILE A 161 8.24 26.31 10.62
CA ILE A 161 8.84 26.64 9.32
C ILE A 161 7.97 26.27 8.11
N TYR A 162 6.81 25.65 8.26
CA TYR A 162 6.00 25.16 7.14
C TYR A 162 5.73 26.22 6.05
N PRO A 163 5.25 27.46 6.36
CA PRO A 163 5.01 28.46 5.32
C PRO A 163 6.30 28.87 4.57
N LYS A 164 7.44 28.88 5.26
CA LYS A 164 8.73 29.21 4.65
C LYS A 164 9.18 28.08 3.70
N VAL A 165 9.00 26.83 4.10
CA VAL A 165 9.35 25.66 3.26
C VAL A 165 8.43 25.60 2.03
N VAL A 166 7.12 25.80 2.19
CA VAL A 166 6.19 25.88 1.04
C VAL A 166 6.63 26.95 0.04
N LYS A 167 7.00 28.14 0.51
CA LYS A 167 7.47 29.24 -0.35
C LYS A 167 8.81 28.94 -1.01
N ALA A 168 9.71 28.20 -0.35
CA ALA A 168 11.03 27.85 -0.86
C ALA A 168 11.02 26.62 -1.79
N SER A 169 10.00 25.77 -1.68
CA SER A 169 9.89 24.56 -2.50
C SER A 169 9.66 24.89 -3.97
N ALA A 170 10.35 24.15 -4.83
CA ALA A 170 10.19 24.31 -6.28
C ALA A 170 8.77 23.95 -6.74
N PHE A 171 8.17 22.94 -6.13
CA PHE A 171 6.76 22.57 -6.27
C PHE A 171 6.28 21.68 -5.14
N LEU A 172 4.95 21.49 -5.05
CA LEU A 172 4.28 20.57 -4.14
C LEU A 172 3.80 19.34 -4.91
N ALA A 173 4.26 18.15 -4.51
CA ALA A 173 3.91 16.90 -5.17
C ALA A 173 2.65 16.25 -4.56
N PRO A 174 1.81 15.56 -5.36
CA PRO A 174 0.57 14.97 -4.86
C PRO A 174 0.78 13.78 -3.92
N ASP A 175 1.87 13.04 -4.07
CA ASP A 175 2.14 11.82 -3.32
C ASP A 175 3.64 11.49 -3.20
N SER A 176 3.97 10.47 -2.38
CA SER A 176 5.32 9.96 -2.16
C SER A 176 6.04 9.49 -3.42
N ARG A 177 5.31 8.87 -4.36
CA ARG A 177 5.90 8.36 -5.61
C ARG A 177 6.33 9.51 -6.51
N SER A 178 5.51 10.55 -6.61
CA SER A 178 5.81 11.75 -7.38
C SER A 178 7.06 12.47 -6.84
N LEU A 179 7.20 12.58 -5.51
CA LEU A 179 8.41 13.10 -4.87
C LEU A 179 9.67 12.30 -5.26
N VAL A 180 9.62 10.97 -5.13
CA VAL A 180 10.75 10.11 -5.48
C VAL A 180 11.08 10.18 -6.97
N ASN A 181 10.07 10.25 -7.84
CA ASN A 181 10.30 10.35 -9.28
C ASN A 181 11.00 11.66 -9.65
N ALA A 182 10.62 12.78 -9.04
CA ALA A 182 11.30 14.06 -9.23
C ALA A 182 12.76 14.00 -8.76
N MET A 183 12.99 13.41 -7.56
CA MET A 183 14.34 13.21 -7.06
C MET A 183 15.19 12.36 -8.01
N LYS A 184 14.67 11.24 -8.52
CA LYS A 184 15.39 10.36 -9.47
C LYS A 184 15.71 11.00 -10.80
N LYS A 185 14.93 11.98 -11.23
CA LYS A 185 15.18 12.78 -12.44
C LYS A 185 16.15 13.93 -12.21
N GLY A 186 16.59 14.17 -10.97
CA GLY A 186 17.44 15.30 -10.63
C GLY A 186 16.71 16.65 -10.61
N GLU A 187 15.37 16.63 -10.53
CA GLU A 187 14.55 17.85 -10.45
C GLU A 187 14.57 18.47 -9.04
N ALA A 188 15.08 17.74 -8.05
CA ALA A 188 15.25 18.20 -6.67
C ALA A 188 16.47 17.54 -5.99
N ASP A 189 17.04 18.26 -5.01
CA ASP A 189 18.17 17.80 -4.20
C ASP A 189 17.71 17.15 -2.89
N ILE A 190 16.56 17.60 -2.35
CA ILE A 190 16.05 17.19 -1.04
C ILE A 190 14.52 17.15 -1.02
N THR A 191 13.99 16.17 -0.30
CA THR A 191 12.55 16.10 0.02
C THR A 191 12.33 15.52 1.41
N LEU A 192 11.20 15.86 2.04
CA LEU A 192 10.68 15.19 3.23
C LEU A 192 9.61 14.18 2.79
N ASN A 193 9.87 12.89 3.00
CA ASN A 193 9.03 11.81 2.47
C ASN A 193 8.96 10.62 3.44
N TRP A 194 8.05 9.70 3.19
CA TRP A 194 7.94 8.46 3.93
C TRP A 194 9.20 7.60 3.79
N ARG A 195 9.85 7.31 4.91
CA ARG A 195 11.13 6.59 5.02
C ARG A 195 11.19 5.32 4.15
N ALA A 196 10.17 4.48 4.24
CA ALA A 196 10.14 3.18 3.57
C ALA A 196 10.37 3.27 2.05
N VAL A 197 9.85 4.30 1.37
CA VAL A 197 9.99 4.41 -0.09
C VAL A 197 11.43 4.59 -0.55
N GLY A 198 12.31 5.15 0.29
CA GLY A 198 13.73 5.28 -0.01
C GLY A 198 14.48 3.94 -0.03
N PHE A 199 13.97 2.94 0.68
CA PHE A 199 14.55 1.59 0.73
C PHE A 199 14.06 0.66 -0.39
N PHE A 200 13.11 1.08 -1.20
CA PHE A 200 12.72 0.29 -2.36
C PHE A 200 13.91 0.17 -3.33
N GLN A 201 14.17 -1.04 -3.82
CA GLN A 201 15.38 -1.39 -4.58
C GLN A 201 15.70 -0.39 -5.71
N ASP A 202 14.69 0.03 -6.48
CA ASP A 202 14.81 1.00 -7.58
C ASP A 202 15.03 2.44 -7.12
N ASN A 203 14.77 2.76 -5.85
CA ASN A 203 15.01 4.07 -5.25
C ASN A 203 16.36 4.09 -4.50
N ALA A 204 16.67 3.05 -3.74
CA ALA A 204 17.90 2.94 -2.95
C ALA A 204 19.19 3.01 -3.78
N SER A 205 19.11 2.67 -5.08
CA SER A 205 20.24 2.83 -6.02
C SER A 205 20.51 4.29 -6.41
N LYS A 206 19.56 5.20 -6.22
CA LYS A 206 19.61 6.59 -6.65
C LYS A 206 19.52 7.60 -5.51
N LEU A 207 18.94 7.21 -4.40
CA LEU A 207 18.65 8.07 -3.26
C LEU A 207 19.24 7.50 -1.96
N ASP A 208 19.55 8.38 -1.03
CA ASP A 208 19.83 8.04 0.37
C ASP A 208 18.75 8.60 1.28
N VAL A 209 18.48 7.86 2.35
CA VAL A 209 17.55 8.23 3.41
C VAL A 209 18.34 8.76 4.60
N ILE A 210 17.96 9.93 5.08
CA ILE A 210 18.50 10.53 6.31
C ILE A 210 17.39 10.50 7.35
N ASP A 211 17.51 9.58 8.30
CA ASP A 211 16.54 9.42 9.38
C ASP A 211 16.53 10.67 10.27
N LEU A 212 15.33 11.12 10.64
CA LEU A 212 15.10 12.19 11.60
C LEU A 212 14.93 11.60 13.01
N ASP A 213 15.24 12.41 14.03
CA ASP A 213 14.95 12.04 15.43
C ASP A 213 13.45 11.69 15.57
N ALA A 214 13.15 10.62 16.30
CA ALA A 214 11.77 10.18 16.54
C ALA A 214 10.91 11.22 17.30
N LYS A 215 11.54 12.18 17.99
CA LYS A 215 10.82 13.33 18.58
C LYS A 215 10.33 14.30 17.52
N VAL A 216 11.03 14.41 16.38
CA VAL A 216 10.65 15.25 15.24
C VAL A 216 9.70 14.51 14.32
N ALA A 217 10.10 13.32 13.87
CA ALA A 217 9.33 12.47 12.97
C ALA A 217 8.86 11.21 13.70
N LYS A 218 7.77 11.31 14.44
CA LYS A 218 7.20 10.17 15.18
C LYS A 218 6.78 9.07 14.21
N PRO A 219 7.13 7.80 14.49
CA PRO A 219 6.61 6.67 13.73
C PRO A 219 5.08 6.62 13.77
N GLN A 220 4.47 6.48 12.59
CA GLN A 220 3.03 6.43 12.40
C GLN A 220 2.59 4.98 12.17
N ALA A 221 1.56 4.53 12.90
CA ALA A 221 0.99 3.20 12.71
C ALA A 221 0.26 3.10 11.36
N LEU A 222 0.46 1.99 10.65
CA LEU A 222 -0.26 1.67 9.42
C LEU A 222 -1.46 0.79 9.79
N LEU A 223 -2.64 1.39 9.74
CA LEU A 223 -3.89 0.76 10.13
C LEU A 223 -4.56 0.12 8.92
N LEU A 224 -4.58 -1.22 8.86
CA LEU A 224 -5.43 -1.95 7.92
C LEU A 224 -6.83 -2.03 8.53
N ILE A 225 -7.80 -1.42 7.86
CA ILE A 225 -9.15 -1.20 8.34
C ILE A 225 -10.09 -2.04 7.48
N GLN A 226 -10.89 -2.90 8.09
CA GLN A 226 -11.96 -3.64 7.41
C GLN A 226 -13.10 -2.67 7.10
N LEU A 227 -13.68 -2.81 5.90
CA LEU A 227 -14.85 -2.04 5.49
C LEU A 227 -16.13 -2.85 5.72
N LYS A 228 -17.17 -2.21 6.18
CA LYS A 228 -18.52 -2.82 6.34
C LYS A 228 -19.15 -3.22 5.01
N THR A 229 -18.61 -2.74 3.90
CA THR A 229 -19.02 -3.11 2.54
C THR A 229 -18.48 -4.46 2.08
N SER A 230 -17.61 -5.10 2.87
CA SER A 230 -17.06 -6.41 2.56
C SER A 230 -18.17 -7.44 2.38
N LYS A 231 -18.15 -8.13 1.23
CA LYS A 231 -19.02 -9.28 0.96
C LYS A 231 -18.49 -10.59 1.55
N HIS A 232 -17.23 -10.57 2.01
CA HIS A 232 -16.53 -11.72 2.57
C HIS A 232 -15.83 -11.35 3.91
N PRO A 233 -16.58 -10.92 4.94
CA PRO A 233 -16.00 -10.38 6.17
C PRO A 233 -15.06 -11.35 6.89
N ASP A 234 -15.34 -12.66 6.87
CA ASP A 234 -14.46 -13.67 7.49
C ASP A 234 -13.13 -13.81 6.73
N LEU A 235 -13.14 -13.76 5.39
CA LEU A 235 -11.93 -13.72 4.57
C LEU A 235 -11.14 -12.44 4.83
N ALA A 236 -11.84 -11.32 4.93
CA ALA A 236 -11.23 -10.03 5.24
C ALA A 236 -10.53 -10.06 6.60
N LYS A 237 -11.15 -10.65 7.61
CA LYS A 237 -10.57 -10.81 8.95
C LYS A 237 -9.34 -11.73 8.95
N ARG A 238 -9.39 -12.87 8.23
CA ARG A 238 -8.22 -13.75 8.08
C ARG A 238 -7.05 -13.05 7.39
N PHE A 239 -7.32 -12.26 6.35
CA PHE A 239 -6.28 -11.45 5.70
C PHE A 239 -5.64 -10.46 6.67
N MET A 240 -6.44 -9.75 7.48
CA MET A 240 -5.94 -8.82 8.49
C MET A 240 -5.04 -9.54 9.50
N THR A 241 -5.45 -10.71 9.99
CA THR A 241 -4.66 -11.55 10.90
C THR A 241 -3.34 -11.97 10.25
N TYR A 242 -3.37 -12.39 8.98
CA TYR A 242 -2.17 -12.75 8.23
C TYR A 242 -1.24 -11.56 8.02
N ALA A 243 -1.76 -10.42 7.56
CA ALA A 243 -0.98 -9.23 7.28
C ALA A 243 -0.34 -8.62 8.54
N SER A 244 -0.99 -8.71 9.70
CA SER A 244 -0.46 -8.23 10.98
C SER A 244 0.39 -9.26 11.74
N GLY A 245 0.38 -10.53 11.33
CA GLY A 245 1.17 -11.61 11.89
C GLY A 245 2.67 -11.52 11.52
N ASP A 246 3.46 -12.48 12.02
CA ASP A 246 4.92 -12.46 11.86
C ASP A 246 5.38 -12.46 10.40
N GLU A 247 4.68 -13.19 9.52
CA GLU A 247 4.97 -13.23 8.09
C GLU A 247 4.68 -11.89 7.41
N GLY A 248 3.51 -11.29 7.64
CA GLY A 248 3.17 -9.98 7.10
C GLY A 248 4.13 -8.89 7.60
N GLN A 249 4.46 -8.92 8.90
CA GLN A 249 5.44 -8.01 9.49
C GLN A 249 6.85 -8.19 8.87
N ALA A 250 7.25 -9.42 8.54
CA ALA A 250 8.52 -9.69 7.85
C ALA A 250 8.54 -9.07 6.45
N VAL A 251 7.43 -9.14 5.73
CA VAL A 251 7.29 -8.48 4.41
C VAL A 251 7.39 -6.97 4.55
N PHE A 252 6.70 -6.35 5.51
CA PHE A 252 6.82 -4.90 5.74
C PHE A 252 8.28 -4.50 6.06
N ARG A 253 8.99 -5.23 6.95
CA ARG A 253 10.42 -4.98 7.24
C ARG A 253 11.30 -5.07 6.00
N LYS A 254 11.10 -6.10 5.16
CA LYS A 254 11.81 -6.30 3.89
C LYS A 254 11.69 -5.07 2.98
N HIS A 255 10.54 -4.39 3.01
CA HIS A 255 10.27 -3.17 2.26
C HIS A 255 10.64 -1.87 3.00
N GLY A 256 11.45 -1.93 4.07
CA GLY A 256 11.99 -0.75 4.76
C GLY A 256 11.05 -0.10 5.78
N PHE A 257 9.90 -0.71 6.08
CA PHE A 257 9.01 -0.25 7.15
C PHE A 257 9.54 -0.63 8.53
N LEU A 258 9.08 0.09 9.54
CA LEU A 258 9.49 -0.13 10.93
C LEU A 258 8.69 -1.27 11.55
N ASP A 259 9.34 -1.99 12.48
CA ASP A 259 8.76 -3.14 13.16
C ASP A 259 7.81 -2.71 14.28
N SER A 260 6.56 -3.17 14.23
CA SER A 260 5.57 -2.93 15.29
C SER A 260 6.02 -3.44 16.65
N LYS A 261 6.76 -4.56 16.72
CA LYS A 261 7.24 -5.16 17.98
C LYS A 261 8.34 -4.33 18.66
N LYS A 262 9.12 -3.53 17.92
CA LYS A 262 10.15 -2.65 18.48
C LYS A 262 9.60 -1.33 18.99
N MET A 263 8.39 -0.97 18.59
CA MET A 263 7.75 0.31 18.94
C MET A 263 6.96 0.24 20.24
N SER A 264 6.68 -0.97 20.75
CA SER A 264 5.93 -1.21 21.99
C SER A 264 6.82 -1.37 23.24
N ARG A 265 8.11 -1.11 23.11
CA ARG A 265 9.09 -1.07 24.20
C ARG A 265 9.60 0.35 24.40
#